data_0c0e34d86dbbcc4d6afbae0ecae7f0cf
#
_entry.id   0c0e34d86dbbcc4d6afbae0ecae7f0cf
#
_cell.length_a   1.000
_cell.length_b   1.000
_cell.length_c   1.000
_cell.angle_alpha   90.00
_cell.angle_beta   90.00
_cell.angle_gamma   90.00
#
_symmetry.space_group_name_H-M   'P 1'
#
loop_
_entity.id
_entity.type
_entity.pdbx_description
1 polymer ?
#
loop_
_entity_poly.entity_id
_entity_poly.type
_entity_poly.pdbx_seq_one_letter_code
_entity_poly.pdbx_strand_id
1 'polypeptide(L)'
;MDILNKCNARCKYCLTGQANRTGYSSRFPAYYMDVPTFDRLARHMLDHQIMTPDALFHIYNWYEPTLNPHLAGILNYMREHGLRVDMSTNAGRCMDFSGLGDCGHMESILFSMPGFSQSSYDRIHGFDFEQVKQNICTTMKELRQRGFKGDAYINFHLYQFNLGEIYGAKAFADSVGLRLHSIFAYFNGSGEFEPYLRGTLSAEEMKDATREIFFGHLYELEKHAEKYLEQFVEPESITLSEFCNVIPGRGCNDESKVCSIFDLHSYEEVKAVYDSLAAKRGNDPIYRQIHLWAHSYKLSMNHLFGIPD
;
A
#
# COMPACT_ATOMS: atom_id res chain seq x y z
N MET A 1 -1.82 -7.08 4.55
CA MET A 1 -3.26 -7.42 4.66
C MET A 1 -4.10 -6.19 4.87
N ASP A 2 -5.38 -6.22 4.48
CA ASP A 2 -6.31 -5.17 4.84
C ASP A 2 -7.12 -5.58 6.08
N ILE A 3 -7.22 -4.67 7.04
CA ILE A 3 -8.01 -4.86 8.26
C ILE A 3 -9.39 -4.19 8.19
N LEU A 4 -9.73 -3.67 7.03
CA LEU A 4 -11.02 -3.05 6.71
C LEU A 4 -11.19 -2.99 5.18
N ASN A 5 -12.38 -2.58 4.72
CA ASN A 5 -12.66 -2.38 3.29
C ASN A 5 -13.07 -0.93 2.96
N LYS A 6 -12.50 0.05 3.64
CA LYS A 6 -12.79 1.47 3.42
C LYS A 6 -11.51 2.30 3.29
N CYS A 7 -11.59 3.30 2.43
CA CYS A 7 -10.61 4.37 2.31
C CYS A 7 -11.36 5.70 2.16
N ASN A 8 -10.84 6.76 2.74
CA ASN A 8 -11.39 8.11 2.63
C ASN A 8 -10.83 8.92 1.45
N ALA A 9 -9.73 8.44 0.83
CA ALA A 9 -9.11 9.12 -0.29
C ALA A 9 -9.87 8.91 -1.61
N ARG A 10 -9.69 9.86 -2.54
CA ARG A 10 -10.29 9.86 -3.87
C ARG A 10 -9.23 9.79 -4.97
N CYS A 11 -8.17 9.02 -4.71
CA CYS A 11 -7.00 8.91 -5.59
C CYS A 11 -7.40 8.55 -7.02
N LYS A 12 -6.95 9.36 -7.99
CA LYS A 12 -7.32 9.23 -9.40
C LYS A 12 -6.82 7.90 -10.00
N TYR A 13 -5.65 7.44 -9.57
CA TYR A 13 -4.96 6.26 -10.11
C TYR A 13 -5.03 5.04 -9.19
N CYS A 14 -6.03 4.96 -8.32
CA CYS A 14 -6.25 3.85 -7.42
C CYS A 14 -7.69 3.31 -7.57
N LEU A 15 -7.86 2.00 -7.66
CA LEU A 15 -9.20 1.38 -7.79
C LEU A 15 -10.15 1.82 -6.67
N THR A 16 -9.67 1.81 -5.42
CA THR A 16 -10.45 2.26 -4.27
C THR A 16 -10.80 3.73 -4.35
N GLY A 17 -9.84 4.56 -4.78
CA GLY A 17 -10.07 6.00 -4.99
C GLY A 17 -11.07 6.27 -6.12
N GLN A 18 -11.00 5.54 -7.20
CA GLN A 18 -11.97 5.61 -8.31
C GLN A 18 -13.38 5.17 -7.85
N ALA A 19 -13.47 4.07 -7.08
CA ALA A 19 -14.72 3.63 -6.49
C ALA A 19 -15.33 4.69 -5.55
N ASN A 20 -14.49 5.44 -4.82
CA ASN A 20 -14.94 6.55 -3.99
C ASN A 20 -15.42 7.75 -4.82
N ARG A 21 -14.73 8.07 -5.93
CA ARG A 21 -15.14 9.15 -6.85
C ARG A 21 -16.50 8.89 -7.49
N THR A 22 -16.75 7.66 -7.89
CA THR A 22 -17.99 7.25 -8.57
C THR A 22 -19.13 6.91 -7.62
N GLY A 23 -18.88 6.87 -6.31
CA GLY A 23 -19.83 6.40 -5.32
C GLY A 23 -20.03 4.88 -5.31
N TYR A 24 -19.25 4.13 -6.09
CA TYR A 24 -19.34 2.67 -6.14
C TYR A 24 -19.03 2.01 -4.80
N SER A 25 -18.05 2.56 -4.05
CA SER A 25 -17.66 2.07 -2.72
C SER A 25 -18.77 2.10 -1.68
N SER A 26 -19.79 2.99 -1.86
CA SER A 26 -20.93 3.08 -0.95
C SER A 26 -21.94 1.93 -1.11
N ARG A 27 -21.85 1.15 -2.18
CA ARG A 27 -22.73 0.01 -2.45
C ARG A 27 -22.39 -1.20 -1.58
N PHE A 28 -21.20 -1.23 -0.99
CA PHE A 28 -20.76 -2.34 -0.15
C PHE A 28 -20.79 -1.93 1.32
N PRO A 29 -21.28 -2.81 2.21
CA PRO A 29 -21.23 -2.55 3.65
C PRO A 29 -19.79 -2.34 4.10
N ALA A 30 -19.62 -1.51 5.12
CA ALA A 30 -18.31 -1.35 5.74
C ALA A 30 -17.98 -2.61 6.56
N TYR A 31 -16.78 -3.12 6.37
CA TYR A 31 -16.17 -4.14 7.20
C TYR A 31 -15.01 -3.55 7.97
N TYR A 32 -14.94 -3.85 9.25
CA TYR A 32 -13.83 -3.49 10.13
C TYR A 32 -13.43 -4.72 10.93
N MET A 33 -12.21 -5.20 10.74
CA MET A 33 -11.69 -6.32 11.50
C MET A 33 -11.55 -5.91 12.97
N ASP A 34 -12.14 -6.69 13.85
CA ASP A 34 -12.02 -6.52 15.29
C ASP A 34 -10.84 -7.34 15.86
N VAL A 35 -10.52 -7.10 17.12
CA VAL A 35 -9.43 -7.81 17.80
C VAL A 35 -9.64 -9.33 17.87
N PRO A 36 -10.84 -9.85 18.20
CA PRO A 36 -11.10 -11.29 18.18
C PRO A 36 -10.88 -11.95 16.82
N THR A 37 -11.27 -11.28 15.73
CA THR A 37 -11.03 -11.79 14.37
C THR A 37 -9.55 -11.78 14.04
N PHE A 38 -8.81 -10.72 14.42
CA PHE A 38 -7.37 -10.65 14.24
C PHE A 38 -6.63 -11.73 15.05
N ASP A 39 -7.02 -11.94 16.32
CA ASP A 39 -6.50 -13.01 17.18
C ASP A 39 -6.67 -14.39 16.53
N ARG A 40 -7.90 -14.70 16.09
CA ARG A 40 -8.19 -15.96 15.41
C ARG A 40 -7.33 -16.14 14.16
N LEU A 41 -7.16 -15.08 13.36
CA LEU A 41 -6.32 -15.10 12.16
C LEU A 41 -4.85 -15.36 12.49
N ALA A 42 -4.29 -14.59 13.42
CA ALA A 42 -2.88 -14.70 13.79
C ALA A 42 -2.56 -16.09 14.37
N ARG A 43 -3.40 -16.61 15.25
CA ARG A 43 -3.25 -17.98 15.80
C ARG A 43 -3.35 -19.04 14.72
N HIS A 44 -4.37 -18.95 13.85
CA HIS A 44 -4.51 -19.91 12.75
C HIS A 44 -3.25 -19.98 11.90
N MET A 45 -2.72 -18.83 11.52
CA MET A 45 -1.52 -18.77 10.68
C MET A 45 -0.26 -19.30 11.39
N LEU A 46 -0.13 -19.06 12.70
CA LEU A 46 0.98 -19.60 13.51
C LEU A 46 0.83 -21.11 13.76
N ASP A 47 -0.35 -21.56 14.19
CA ASP A 47 -0.61 -22.96 14.56
C ASP A 47 -0.44 -23.91 13.36
N HIS A 48 -0.76 -23.42 12.17
CA HIS A 48 -0.60 -24.17 10.92
C HIS A 48 0.72 -23.87 10.19
N GLN A 49 1.64 -23.12 10.81
CA GLN A 49 2.95 -22.78 10.23
C GLN A 49 2.84 -22.07 8.86
N ILE A 50 1.72 -21.38 8.62
CA ILE A 50 1.52 -20.55 7.42
C ILE A 50 2.41 -19.31 7.49
N MET A 51 2.69 -18.82 8.70
CA MET A 51 3.66 -17.74 8.93
C MET A 51 4.63 -18.13 10.06
N THR A 52 5.79 -17.51 10.06
CA THR A 52 6.77 -17.63 11.14
C THR A 52 6.47 -16.64 12.28
N PRO A 53 6.93 -16.93 13.53
CA PRO A 53 6.68 -16.01 14.65
C PRO A 53 7.30 -14.61 14.49
N ASP A 54 8.32 -14.47 13.64
CA ASP A 54 9.00 -13.22 13.31
C ASP A 54 8.44 -12.52 12.05
N ALA A 55 7.33 -13.02 11.51
CA ALA A 55 6.68 -12.42 10.35
C ALA A 55 6.32 -10.95 10.60
N LEU A 56 6.48 -10.14 9.57
CA LEU A 56 6.09 -8.73 9.57
C LEU A 56 4.70 -8.56 8.96
N PHE A 57 3.79 -8.01 9.73
CA PHE A 57 2.45 -7.69 9.25
C PHE A 57 2.42 -6.32 8.56
N HIS A 58 2.15 -6.30 7.26
CA HIS A 58 1.76 -5.10 6.55
C HIS A 58 0.25 -4.95 6.63
N ILE A 59 -0.26 -4.10 7.55
CA ILE A 59 -1.71 -3.95 7.80
C ILE A 59 -2.40 -3.00 6.83
N TYR A 60 -1.81 -2.75 5.70
CA TYR A 60 -2.33 -1.94 4.61
C TYR A 60 -2.11 -2.66 3.27
N ASN A 61 -3.02 -2.44 2.33
CA ASN A 61 -2.85 -2.85 0.94
C ASN A 61 -3.68 -1.93 0.01
N TRP A 62 -5.01 -2.01 0.11
CA TRP A 62 -5.94 -1.22 -0.71
C TRP A 62 -6.66 -0.11 0.05
N TYR A 63 -6.69 -0.19 1.38
CA TYR A 63 -7.55 0.61 2.23
C TYR A 63 -6.75 1.39 3.27
N GLU A 64 -7.46 2.27 4.00
CA GLU A 64 -6.84 3.19 4.96
C GLU A 64 -6.97 2.65 6.39
N PRO A 65 -5.91 2.09 6.99
CA PRO A 65 -5.99 1.42 8.29
C PRO A 65 -6.43 2.34 9.44
N THR A 66 -6.16 3.64 9.37
CA THR A 66 -6.54 4.59 10.42
C THR A 66 -8.06 4.81 10.53
N LEU A 67 -8.84 4.32 9.58
CA LEU A 67 -10.30 4.33 9.64
C LEU A 67 -10.87 3.16 10.44
N ASN A 68 -10.07 2.14 10.76
CA ASN A 68 -10.55 1.02 11.57
C ASN A 68 -10.65 1.45 13.04
N PRO A 69 -11.86 1.44 13.66
CA PRO A 69 -12.05 1.84 15.04
C PRO A 69 -11.36 0.88 16.04
N HIS A 70 -10.96 -0.31 15.59
CA HIS A 70 -10.27 -1.31 16.40
C HIS A 70 -8.75 -1.29 16.22
N LEU A 71 -8.19 -0.35 15.43
CA LEU A 71 -6.76 -0.30 15.12
C LEU A 71 -5.88 -0.30 16.37
N ALA A 72 -6.19 0.56 17.37
CA ALA A 72 -5.44 0.61 18.62
C ALA A 72 -5.44 -0.73 19.35
N GLY A 73 -6.59 -1.41 19.38
CA GLY A 73 -6.72 -2.74 19.98
C GLY A 73 -5.92 -3.80 19.24
N ILE A 74 -5.92 -3.77 17.89
CA ILE A 74 -5.13 -4.69 17.06
C ILE A 74 -3.63 -4.46 17.30
N LEU A 75 -3.17 -3.21 17.31
CA LEU A 75 -1.76 -2.90 17.58
C LEU A 75 -1.33 -3.32 18.99
N ASN A 76 -2.18 -3.13 20.00
CA ASN A 76 -1.91 -3.61 21.35
C ASN A 76 -1.81 -5.14 21.40
N TYR A 77 -2.75 -5.85 20.75
CA TYR A 77 -2.70 -7.28 20.62
C TYR A 77 -1.38 -7.76 20.00
N MET A 78 -0.96 -7.11 18.89
CA MET A 78 0.29 -7.46 18.22
C MET A 78 1.49 -7.28 19.15
N ARG A 79 1.57 -6.19 19.88
CA ARG A 79 2.60 -5.97 20.91
C ARG A 79 2.63 -7.07 21.97
N GLU A 80 1.46 -7.41 22.52
CA GLU A 80 1.33 -8.39 23.59
C GLU A 80 1.74 -9.81 23.15
N HIS A 81 1.63 -10.09 21.85
CA HIS A 81 2.00 -11.38 21.28
C HIS A 81 3.34 -11.36 20.52
N GLY A 82 4.11 -10.27 20.63
CA GLY A 82 5.41 -10.14 19.98
C GLY A 82 5.37 -10.09 18.45
N LEU A 83 4.22 -9.76 17.87
CA LEU A 83 4.05 -9.64 16.42
C LEU A 83 4.56 -8.28 15.94
N ARG A 84 5.30 -8.28 14.84
CA ARG A 84 5.86 -7.09 14.22
C ARG A 84 4.89 -6.50 13.21
N VAL A 85 4.86 -5.17 13.09
CA VAL A 85 3.95 -4.50 12.17
C VAL A 85 4.59 -3.31 11.48
N ASP A 86 4.23 -3.10 10.22
CA ASP A 86 4.37 -1.83 9.55
C ASP A 86 3.01 -1.30 9.05
N MET A 87 2.92 -0.01 8.85
CA MET A 87 1.68 0.66 8.49
C MET A 87 1.93 1.72 7.43
N SER A 88 0.99 1.83 6.48
CA SER A 88 0.91 2.97 5.56
C SER A 88 -0.39 3.71 5.77
N THR A 89 -0.35 5.04 5.68
CA THR A 89 -1.54 5.88 5.79
C THR A 89 -1.49 7.05 4.82
N ASN A 90 -2.65 7.49 4.35
CA ASN A 90 -2.79 8.71 3.56
C ASN A 90 -2.84 9.98 4.43
N ALA A 91 -2.84 9.83 5.76
CA ALA A 91 -2.93 10.89 6.76
C ALA A 91 -4.10 11.88 6.57
N GLY A 92 -5.09 11.56 5.74
CA GLY A 92 -6.28 12.40 5.55
C GLY A 92 -7.16 12.49 6.80
N ARG A 93 -6.96 11.58 7.75
CA ARG A 93 -7.51 11.59 9.08
C ARG A 93 -6.40 11.27 10.08
N CYS A 94 -6.39 11.98 11.20
CA CYS A 94 -5.49 11.62 12.30
C CYS A 94 -5.91 10.27 12.89
N MET A 95 -4.93 9.43 13.20
CA MET A 95 -5.16 8.17 13.89
C MET A 95 -5.78 8.44 15.28
N ASP A 96 -6.68 7.56 15.71
CA ASP A 96 -7.18 7.58 17.08
C ASP A 96 -6.18 6.86 18.01
N PHE A 97 -5.59 7.62 18.92
CA PHE A 97 -4.62 7.11 19.89
C PHE A 97 -5.25 6.67 21.22
N SER A 98 -6.58 6.74 21.33
CA SER A 98 -7.30 6.33 22.55
C SER A 98 -7.06 4.84 22.80
N GLY A 99 -6.55 4.51 23.98
CA GLY A 99 -6.25 3.13 24.34
C GLY A 99 -5.01 2.51 23.68
N LEU A 100 -4.30 3.24 22.81
CA LEU A 100 -3.05 2.76 22.23
C LEU A 100 -1.93 2.77 23.27
N GLY A 101 -1.30 1.62 23.47
CA GLY A 101 -0.17 1.43 24.38
C GLY A 101 1.18 1.76 23.76
N ASP A 102 2.22 1.05 24.22
CA ASP A 102 3.57 1.14 23.66
C ASP A 102 3.61 0.69 22.20
N CYS A 103 4.39 1.40 21.36
CA CYS A 103 4.50 1.18 19.92
C CYS A 103 5.90 0.67 19.49
N GLY A 104 6.71 0.17 20.43
CA GLY A 104 8.07 -0.31 20.15
C GLY A 104 8.15 -1.52 19.22
N HIS A 105 7.03 -2.21 18.98
CA HIS A 105 6.91 -3.33 18.03
C HIS A 105 6.61 -2.90 16.59
N MET A 106 6.34 -1.61 16.35
CA MET A 106 6.12 -1.07 15.02
C MET A 106 7.47 -0.86 14.33
N GLU A 107 7.68 -1.54 13.21
CA GLU A 107 8.92 -1.46 12.43
C GLU A 107 8.99 -0.21 11.57
N SER A 108 7.85 0.17 10.98
CA SER A 108 7.79 1.37 10.17
C SER A 108 6.39 2.01 10.10
N ILE A 109 6.39 3.29 9.76
CA ILE A 109 5.20 3.99 9.29
C ILE A 109 5.50 4.82 8.05
N LEU A 110 4.63 4.68 7.05
CA LEU A 110 4.71 5.38 5.78
C LEU A 110 3.52 6.33 5.62
N PHE A 111 3.81 7.58 5.24
CA PHE A 111 2.81 8.59 4.90
C PHE A 111 2.77 8.81 3.39
N SER A 112 1.68 8.40 2.73
CA SER A 112 1.51 8.60 1.28
C SER A 112 1.16 10.04 0.95
N MET A 113 1.97 10.70 0.12
CA MET A 113 1.73 12.08 -0.32
C MET A 113 1.72 12.18 -1.84
N PRO A 114 0.64 12.70 -2.45
CA PRO A 114 0.51 12.85 -3.92
C PRO A 114 1.21 14.11 -4.46
N GLY A 115 1.86 14.87 -3.60
CA GLY A 115 2.50 16.14 -3.86
C GLY A 115 2.69 16.94 -2.58
N PHE A 116 3.15 18.18 -2.70
CA PHE A 116 3.41 19.07 -1.55
C PHE A 116 2.78 20.45 -1.75
N SER A 117 1.54 20.47 -2.22
CA SER A 117 0.70 21.65 -2.34
C SER A 117 -0.79 21.30 -2.28
N GLN A 118 -1.65 22.25 -1.96
CA GLN A 118 -3.10 22.06 -2.03
C GLN A 118 -3.54 21.66 -3.44
N SER A 119 -2.96 22.27 -4.47
CA SER A 119 -3.27 21.94 -5.86
C SER A 119 -3.04 20.47 -6.20
N SER A 120 -1.93 19.89 -5.72
CA SER A 120 -1.62 18.46 -5.90
C SER A 120 -2.59 17.57 -5.15
N TYR A 121 -2.97 17.97 -3.93
CA TYR A 121 -3.94 17.25 -3.13
C TYR A 121 -5.35 17.27 -3.72
N ASP A 122 -5.80 18.43 -4.25
CA ASP A 122 -7.11 18.56 -4.92
C ASP A 122 -7.19 17.68 -6.17
N ARG A 123 -6.07 17.53 -6.89
CA ARG A 123 -6.01 16.69 -8.10
C ARG A 123 -6.12 15.20 -7.79
N ILE A 124 -5.50 14.73 -6.71
CA ILE A 124 -5.29 13.30 -6.45
C ILE A 124 -6.10 12.80 -5.26
N HIS A 125 -5.79 13.23 -4.03
CA HIS A 125 -6.37 12.68 -2.80
C HIS A 125 -7.71 13.32 -2.43
N GLY A 126 -7.84 14.63 -2.62
CA GLY A 126 -9.03 15.42 -2.25
C GLY A 126 -9.07 15.78 -0.77
N PHE A 127 -7.91 15.96 -0.12
CA PHE A 127 -7.79 16.38 1.29
C PHE A 127 -7.26 17.80 1.41
N ASP A 128 -7.51 18.45 2.55
CA ASP A 128 -6.83 19.66 2.96
C ASP A 128 -5.36 19.38 3.25
N PHE A 129 -4.46 20.03 2.53
CA PHE A 129 -3.02 19.77 2.61
C PHE A 129 -2.42 20.16 3.96
N GLU A 130 -2.84 21.28 4.54
CA GLU A 130 -2.35 21.73 5.85
C GLU A 130 -2.82 20.78 6.95
N GLN A 131 -4.06 20.30 6.86
CA GLN A 131 -4.57 19.30 7.80
C GLN A 131 -3.80 17.98 7.73
N VAL A 132 -3.42 17.53 6.51
CA VAL A 132 -2.58 16.33 6.36
C VAL A 132 -1.22 16.51 7.04
N LYS A 133 -0.56 17.64 6.85
CA LYS A 133 0.71 17.93 7.53
C LYS A 133 0.56 17.91 9.05
N GLN A 134 -0.51 18.52 9.58
CA GLN A 134 -0.81 18.50 11.01
C GLN A 134 -1.05 17.07 11.51
N ASN A 135 -1.79 16.25 10.77
CA ASN A 135 -2.05 14.86 11.10
C ASN A 135 -0.74 14.05 11.15
N ILE A 136 0.17 14.27 10.21
CA ILE A 136 1.50 13.64 10.20
C ILE A 136 2.29 14.05 11.46
N CYS A 137 2.38 15.35 11.75
CA CYS A 137 3.08 15.85 12.92
C CYS A 137 2.50 15.26 14.23
N THR A 138 1.17 15.24 14.34
CA THR A 138 0.47 14.69 15.51
C THR A 138 0.74 13.20 15.65
N THR A 139 0.60 12.44 14.55
CA THR A 139 0.84 11.00 14.54
C THR A 139 2.27 10.68 14.98
N MET A 140 3.26 11.36 14.43
CA MET A 140 4.66 11.13 14.81
C MET A 140 4.96 11.48 16.26
N LYS A 141 4.41 12.58 16.74
CA LYS A 141 4.55 12.97 18.15
C LYS A 141 3.97 11.89 19.08
N GLU A 142 2.74 11.46 18.82
CA GLU A 142 2.04 10.46 19.62
C GLU A 142 2.73 9.08 19.59
N LEU A 143 3.17 8.62 18.42
CA LEU A 143 3.88 7.35 18.30
C LEU A 143 5.23 7.38 19.03
N ARG A 144 6.02 8.47 18.89
CA ARG A 144 7.31 8.61 19.58
C ARG A 144 7.14 8.66 21.10
N GLN A 145 6.11 9.34 21.60
CA GLN A 145 5.78 9.36 23.03
C GLN A 145 5.42 7.96 23.55
N ARG A 146 4.95 7.06 22.67
CA ARG A 146 4.63 5.67 22.98
C ARG A 146 5.75 4.70 22.60
N GLY A 147 6.98 5.16 22.52
CA GLY A 147 8.14 4.28 22.34
C GLY A 147 8.43 3.83 20.92
N PHE A 148 7.74 4.35 19.88
CA PHE A 148 8.06 4.07 18.50
C PHE A 148 9.51 4.49 18.16
N LYS A 149 10.30 3.55 17.63
CA LYS A 149 11.70 3.74 17.22
C LYS A 149 11.96 3.25 15.80
N GLY A 150 10.91 2.77 15.14
CA GLY A 150 11.00 2.25 13.77
C GLY A 150 11.25 3.33 12.73
N ASP A 151 11.28 2.92 11.49
CA ASP A 151 11.46 3.80 10.36
C ASP A 151 10.20 4.60 10.06
N ALA A 152 10.34 5.90 9.84
CA ALA A 152 9.22 6.75 9.46
C ALA A 152 9.58 7.58 8.23
N TYR A 153 8.72 7.54 7.21
CA TYR A 153 9.02 8.23 5.97
C TYR A 153 7.78 8.70 5.21
N ILE A 154 7.99 9.72 4.40
CA ILE A 154 7.05 10.20 3.41
C ILE A 154 7.29 9.41 2.12
N ASN A 155 6.26 8.77 1.58
CA ASN A 155 6.26 8.23 0.22
C ASN A 155 5.65 9.26 -0.73
N PHE A 156 6.52 9.97 -1.44
CA PHE A 156 6.16 11.06 -2.33
C PHE A 156 5.93 10.53 -3.73
N HIS A 157 4.72 10.66 -4.24
CA HIS A 157 4.36 10.21 -5.57
C HIS A 157 4.67 11.31 -6.60
N LEU A 158 5.60 11.02 -7.51
CA LEU A 158 6.02 11.91 -8.58
C LEU A 158 5.04 11.82 -9.74
N TYR A 159 4.38 12.94 -10.01
CA TYR A 159 3.57 13.20 -11.20
C TYR A 159 4.27 14.25 -12.06
N GLN A 160 3.90 14.37 -13.34
CA GLN A 160 4.47 15.39 -14.23
C GLN A 160 4.25 16.82 -13.70
N PHE A 161 3.17 17.06 -12.96
CA PHE A 161 2.81 18.41 -12.48
C PHE A 161 3.48 18.80 -11.15
N ASN A 162 4.07 17.87 -10.40
CA ASN A 162 4.52 18.14 -9.02
C ASN A 162 6.03 17.95 -8.78
N LEU A 163 6.83 17.79 -9.83
CA LEU A 163 8.27 17.51 -9.68
C LEU A 163 9.00 18.53 -8.80
N GLY A 164 8.67 19.82 -8.97
CA GLY A 164 9.28 20.89 -8.18
C GLY A 164 8.89 20.90 -6.70
N GLU A 165 7.83 20.19 -6.33
CA GLU A 165 7.34 20.15 -4.95
C GLU A 165 8.17 19.22 -4.05
N ILE A 166 9.00 18.35 -4.62
CA ILE A 166 9.79 17.36 -3.87
C ILE A 166 10.71 18.00 -2.83
N TYR A 167 11.27 19.17 -3.14
CA TYR A 167 12.16 19.87 -2.20
C TYR A 167 11.42 20.42 -0.98
N GLY A 168 10.16 20.86 -1.17
CA GLY A 168 9.29 21.24 -0.07
C GLY A 168 8.91 20.03 0.80
N ALA A 169 8.61 18.91 0.17
CA ALA A 169 8.35 17.65 0.88
C ALA A 169 9.58 17.18 1.67
N LYS A 170 10.80 17.30 1.09
CA LYS A 170 12.04 16.99 1.79
C LYS A 170 12.26 17.88 3.01
N ALA A 171 12.12 19.20 2.85
CA ALA A 171 12.26 20.14 3.96
C ALA A 171 11.28 19.87 5.11
N PHE A 172 10.03 19.52 4.77
CA PHE A 172 9.02 19.13 5.75
C PHE A 172 9.40 17.81 6.41
N ALA A 173 9.79 16.78 5.66
CA ALA A 173 10.23 15.50 6.20
C ALA A 173 11.36 15.71 7.23
N ASP A 174 12.39 16.49 6.87
CA ASP A 174 13.51 16.81 7.77
C ASP A 174 13.04 17.51 9.05
N SER A 175 12.10 18.46 8.93
CA SER A 175 11.60 19.23 10.06
C SER A 175 10.87 18.39 11.10
N VAL A 176 10.28 17.25 10.69
CA VAL A 176 9.57 16.31 11.57
C VAL A 176 10.36 15.02 11.82
N GLY A 177 11.61 14.95 11.35
CA GLY A 177 12.49 13.79 11.51
C GLY A 177 11.98 12.54 10.78
N LEU A 178 11.51 12.73 9.56
CA LEU A 178 11.11 11.65 8.64
C LEU A 178 12.13 11.54 7.50
N ARG A 179 12.24 10.36 6.91
CA ARG A 179 12.91 10.20 5.62
C ARG A 179 11.94 10.52 4.48
N LEU A 180 12.47 10.94 3.34
CA LEU A 180 11.71 11.06 2.11
C LEU A 180 12.06 9.88 1.20
N HIS A 181 11.06 9.22 0.70
CA HIS A 181 11.14 8.24 -0.37
C HIS A 181 10.26 8.71 -1.52
N SER A 182 10.80 8.89 -2.69
CA SER A 182 10.03 9.32 -3.86
C SER A 182 9.94 8.20 -4.89
N ILE A 183 8.76 8.05 -5.46
CA ILE A 183 8.48 7.04 -6.48
C ILE A 183 7.66 7.67 -7.61
N PHE A 184 7.79 7.15 -8.83
CA PHE A 184 6.86 7.54 -9.88
C PHE A 184 5.44 7.07 -9.56
N ALA A 185 4.49 7.97 -9.72
CA ALA A 185 3.08 7.63 -9.65
C ALA A 185 2.71 6.64 -10.75
N TYR A 186 1.93 5.65 -10.40
CA TYR A 186 1.54 4.55 -11.27
C TYR A 186 0.05 4.25 -11.08
N PHE A 187 -0.54 3.53 -12.04
CA PHE A 187 -1.88 2.98 -11.85
C PHE A 187 -1.85 1.85 -10.83
N ASN A 188 -2.62 2.00 -9.79
CA ASN A 188 -2.79 0.96 -8.78
C ASN A 188 -4.08 0.17 -9.07
N GLY A 189 -4.01 -0.69 -10.07
CA GLY A 189 -5.09 -1.55 -10.51
C GLY A 189 -4.86 -2.06 -11.93
N SER A 190 -5.35 -3.26 -12.24
CA SER A 190 -5.22 -3.87 -13.56
C SER A 190 -6.16 -3.26 -14.60
N GLY A 191 -7.23 -2.56 -14.17
CA GLY A 191 -8.32 -2.13 -15.03
C GLY A 191 -7.96 -1.16 -16.15
N GLU A 192 -6.88 -0.38 -15.98
CA GLU A 192 -6.41 0.57 -16.99
C GLU A 192 -5.09 0.14 -17.63
N PHE A 193 -4.26 -0.66 -16.95
CA PHE A 193 -3.02 -1.19 -17.51
C PHE A 193 -3.24 -2.28 -18.53
N GLU A 194 -4.12 -3.21 -18.25
CA GLU A 194 -4.37 -4.32 -19.17
C GLU A 194 -4.91 -3.84 -20.51
N PRO A 195 -5.95 -2.97 -20.57
CA PRO A 195 -6.40 -2.37 -21.82
C PRO A 195 -5.30 -1.59 -22.55
N TYR A 196 -4.47 -0.85 -21.79
CA TYR A 196 -3.33 -0.13 -22.35
C TYR A 196 -2.31 -1.08 -22.98
N LEU A 197 -1.88 -2.09 -22.26
CA LEU A 197 -0.89 -3.07 -22.74
C LEU A 197 -1.41 -3.92 -23.88
N ARG A 198 -2.72 -4.20 -23.91
CA ARG A 198 -3.38 -4.90 -25.01
C ARG A 198 -3.67 -3.99 -26.22
N GLY A 199 -3.35 -2.70 -26.15
CA GLY A 199 -3.60 -1.75 -27.23
C GLY A 199 -5.10 -1.52 -27.50
N THR A 200 -5.96 -1.79 -26.51
CA THR A 200 -7.41 -1.63 -26.65
C THR A 200 -7.92 -0.27 -26.19
N LEU A 201 -7.09 0.54 -25.52
CA LEU A 201 -7.38 1.94 -25.29
C LEU A 201 -7.15 2.74 -26.57
N SER A 202 -8.06 3.69 -26.85
CA SER A 202 -7.86 4.67 -27.91
C SER A 202 -6.66 5.57 -27.63
N ALA A 203 -6.09 6.17 -28.67
CA ALA A 203 -4.97 7.12 -28.53
C ALA A 203 -5.33 8.33 -27.64
N GLU A 204 -6.58 8.75 -27.63
CA GLU A 204 -7.07 9.85 -26.79
C GLU A 204 -7.18 9.46 -25.32
N GLU A 205 -7.75 8.29 -25.03
CA GLU A 205 -7.80 7.72 -23.68
C GLU A 205 -6.39 7.49 -23.11
N MET A 206 -5.47 6.96 -23.95
CA MET A 206 -4.07 6.82 -23.55
C MET A 206 -3.40 8.17 -23.26
N LYS A 207 -3.64 9.17 -24.08
CA LYS A 207 -3.12 10.53 -23.86
C LYS A 207 -3.65 11.14 -22.59
N ASP A 208 -4.92 10.93 -22.27
CA ASP A 208 -5.54 11.40 -21.04
C ASP A 208 -5.03 10.64 -19.82
N ALA A 209 -4.92 9.33 -19.90
CA ALA A 209 -4.39 8.48 -18.84
C ALA A 209 -2.92 8.80 -18.51
N THR A 210 -2.11 9.13 -19.54
CA THR A 210 -0.68 9.40 -19.38
C THR A 210 -0.34 10.86 -19.11
N ARG A 211 -1.31 11.77 -19.18
CA ARG A 211 -1.11 13.23 -19.08
C ARG A 211 -0.42 13.66 -17.79
N GLU A 212 -0.63 12.92 -16.70
CA GLU A 212 -0.14 13.28 -15.37
C GLU A 212 0.95 12.34 -14.85
N ILE A 213 1.12 11.17 -15.46
CA ILE A 213 2.08 10.14 -15.04
C ILE A 213 3.17 9.93 -16.08
N PHE A 214 4.29 9.34 -15.66
CA PHE A 214 5.50 9.20 -16.50
C PHE A 214 5.53 7.87 -17.27
N PHE A 215 4.53 7.57 -18.08
CA PHE A 215 4.48 6.30 -18.81
C PHE A 215 5.67 6.03 -19.73
N GLY A 216 6.17 7.05 -20.42
CA GLY A 216 7.29 6.89 -21.34
C GLY A 216 8.60 6.50 -20.67
N HIS A 217 8.72 6.71 -19.35
CA HIS A 217 9.90 6.38 -18.56
C HIS A 217 9.81 4.99 -17.90
N LEU A 218 8.63 4.36 -17.94
CA LEU A 218 8.45 3.01 -17.39
C LEU A 218 9.34 1.97 -18.08
N TYR A 219 9.67 2.15 -19.35
CA TYR A 219 10.57 1.27 -20.07
C TYR A 219 12.00 1.26 -19.49
N GLU A 220 12.53 2.41 -19.06
CA GLU A 220 13.84 2.47 -18.42
C GLU A 220 13.78 1.93 -16.98
N LEU A 221 12.67 2.16 -16.28
CA LEU A 221 12.41 1.57 -14.97
C LEU A 221 12.29 0.05 -15.05
N GLU A 222 11.70 -0.48 -16.11
CA GLU A 222 11.56 -1.91 -16.35
C GLU A 222 12.92 -2.59 -16.45
N LYS A 223 13.86 -2.02 -17.20
CA LYS A 223 15.24 -2.52 -17.28
C LYS A 223 15.96 -2.48 -15.92
N HIS A 224 15.68 -1.45 -15.13
CA HIS A 224 16.22 -1.33 -13.77
C HIS A 224 15.58 -2.36 -12.84
N ALA A 225 14.29 -2.57 -12.94
CA ALA A 225 13.55 -3.55 -12.16
C ALA A 225 14.00 -4.99 -12.48
N GLU A 226 14.27 -5.33 -13.74
CA GLU A 226 14.80 -6.66 -14.10
C GLU A 226 16.13 -6.92 -13.38
N LYS A 227 17.08 -5.99 -13.42
CA LYS A 227 18.37 -6.11 -12.71
C LYS A 227 18.20 -6.17 -11.19
N TYR A 228 17.24 -5.41 -10.66
CA TYR A 228 16.93 -5.41 -9.23
C TYR A 228 16.30 -6.73 -8.81
N LEU A 229 15.36 -7.26 -9.60
CA LEU A 229 14.68 -8.53 -9.33
C LEU A 229 15.62 -9.73 -9.43
N GLU A 230 16.64 -9.69 -10.29
CA GLU A 230 17.69 -10.71 -10.36
C GLU A 230 18.52 -10.80 -9.05
N GLN A 231 18.61 -9.69 -8.30
CA GLN A 231 19.39 -9.58 -7.06
C GLN A 231 18.54 -9.61 -5.80
N PHE A 232 17.24 -9.43 -5.94
CA PHE A 232 16.31 -9.32 -4.82
C PHE A 232 15.57 -10.62 -4.59
N VAL A 233 15.85 -11.25 -3.46
CA VAL A 233 15.04 -12.36 -2.96
C VAL A 233 13.94 -11.74 -2.10
N GLU A 234 12.73 -11.62 -2.65
CA GLU A 234 11.58 -11.21 -1.83
C GLU A 234 11.38 -12.24 -0.71
N PRO A 235 11.20 -11.79 0.53
CA PRO A 235 10.77 -12.69 1.60
C PRO A 235 9.40 -13.27 1.21
N GLU A 236 9.19 -14.53 1.54
CA GLU A 236 7.90 -15.19 1.32
C GLU A 236 6.80 -14.39 2.00
N SER A 237 5.76 -14.06 1.26
CA SER A 237 4.67 -13.21 1.74
C SER A 237 3.31 -13.75 1.33
N ILE A 238 2.33 -13.55 2.20
CA ILE A 238 0.92 -13.90 1.96
C ILE A 238 0.12 -12.61 1.96
N THR A 239 -0.67 -12.41 0.91
CA THR A 239 -1.60 -11.26 0.83
C THR A 239 -3.00 -11.70 1.20
N LEU A 240 -3.61 -11.00 2.15
CA LEU A 240 -4.97 -11.27 2.62
C LEU A 240 -5.88 -10.05 2.39
N SER A 241 -7.15 -10.31 2.02
CA SER A 241 -8.20 -9.31 2.04
C SER A 241 -8.72 -9.08 3.47
N GLU A 242 -9.55 -8.05 3.63
CA GLU A 242 -10.29 -7.75 4.85
C GLU A 242 -11.18 -8.90 5.33
N PHE A 243 -11.56 -9.81 4.44
CA PHE A 243 -12.33 -11.03 4.76
C PHE A 243 -11.45 -12.24 5.08
N CYS A 244 -10.16 -12.04 5.30
CA CYS A 244 -9.17 -13.10 5.52
C CYS A 244 -9.08 -14.11 4.36
N ASN A 245 -9.37 -13.68 3.14
CA ASN A 245 -9.20 -14.47 1.94
C ASN A 245 -7.77 -14.31 1.38
N VAL A 246 -7.17 -15.40 0.94
CA VAL A 246 -5.88 -15.37 0.26
C VAL A 246 -6.04 -14.71 -1.10
N ILE A 247 -5.28 -13.64 -1.33
CA ILE A 247 -5.30 -12.89 -2.60
C ILE A 247 -3.98 -13.14 -3.32
N PRO A 248 -3.98 -13.83 -4.46
CA PRO A 248 -2.78 -14.06 -5.23
C PRO A 248 -2.40 -12.80 -6.02
N GLY A 249 -1.44 -12.08 -5.51
CA GLY A 249 -0.81 -10.95 -6.19
C GLY A 249 -1.74 -9.75 -6.46
N ARG A 250 -1.16 -8.62 -6.79
CA ARG A 250 -1.91 -7.46 -7.28
C ARG A 250 -2.50 -7.76 -8.66
N GLY A 251 -3.80 -7.51 -8.82
CA GLY A 251 -4.49 -7.61 -10.13
C GLY A 251 -5.25 -8.91 -10.37
N CYS A 252 -5.57 -9.71 -9.34
CA CYS A 252 -6.49 -10.82 -9.51
C CYS A 252 -7.95 -10.36 -9.35
N ASN A 253 -8.66 -10.24 -10.47
CA ASN A 253 -10.09 -9.95 -10.49
C ASN A 253 -10.95 -11.24 -10.55
N ASP A 254 -10.36 -12.43 -10.43
CA ASP A 254 -11.11 -13.68 -10.41
C ASP A 254 -11.53 -14.03 -8.99
N GLU A 255 -12.60 -13.37 -8.52
CA GLU A 255 -13.20 -13.59 -7.21
C GLU A 255 -13.75 -15.02 -7.05
N SER A 256 -13.88 -15.79 -8.14
CA SER A 256 -14.51 -17.11 -8.15
C SER A 256 -13.65 -18.22 -7.52
N LYS A 257 -12.41 -17.92 -7.11
CA LYS A 257 -11.43 -18.89 -6.60
C LYS A 257 -10.63 -18.43 -5.38
N VAL A 258 -11.12 -17.45 -4.66
CA VAL A 258 -10.49 -16.96 -3.44
C VAL A 258 -10.79 -17.94 -2.31
N CYS A 259 -9.76 -18.56 -1.73
CA CYS A 259 -9.90 -19.41 -0.55
C CYS A 259 -9.79 -18.57 0.71
N SER A 260 -10.62 -18.86 1.70
CA SER A 260 -10.39 -18.33 3.05
C SER A 260 -9.10 -18.90 3.61
N ILE A 261 -8.30 -18.05 4.27
CA ILE A 261 -7.08 -18.52 4.96
C ILE A 261 -7.40 -19.59 6.00
N PHE A 262 -8.61 -19.56 6.59
CA PHE A 262 -9.06 -20.53 7.58
C PHE A 262 -9.34 -21.94 7.02
N ASP A 263 -9.44 -22.06 5.69
CA ASP A 263 -9.60 -23.34 5.01
C ASP A 263 -8.25 -23.98 4.63
N LEU A 264 -7.14 -23.28 4.88
CA LEU A 264 -5.78 -23.70 4.55
C LEU A 264 -5.02 -24.01 5.84
N HIS A 265 -4.37 -25.18 5.90
CA HIS A 265 -3.78 -25.73 7.12
C HIS A 265 -2.27 -25.95 7.01
N SER A 266 -1.62 -25.43 5.98
CA SER A 266 -0.17 -25.43 5.84
C SER A 266 0.28 -24.33 4.89
N TYR A 267 1.56 -23.97 4.95
CA TYR A 267 2.17 -23.04 4.00
C TYR A 267 2.13 -23.60 2.57
N GLU A 268 2.30 -24.91 2.39
CA GLU A 268 2.24 -25.58 1.08
C GLU A 268 0.85 -25.44 0.44
N GLU A 269 -0.22 -25.53 1.22
CA GLU A 269 -1.58 -25.32 0.72
C GLU A 269 -1.78 -23.87 0.26
N VAL A 270 -1.31 -22.89 1.04
CA VAL A 270 -1.33 -21.47 0.64
C VAL A 270 -0.53 -21.26 -0.64
N LYS A 271 0.68 -21.82 -0.71
CA LYS A 271 1.53 -21.76 -1.89
C LYS A 271 0.84 -22.36 -3.12
N ALA A 272 0.18 -23.50 -2.97
CA ALA A 272 -0.57 -24.14 -4.05
C ALA A 272 -1.70 -23.25 -4.59
N VAL A 273 -2.38 -22.50 -3.73
CA VAL A 273 -3.38 -21.49 -4.16
C VAL A 273 -2.71 -20.41 -5.01
N TYR A 274 -1.58 -19.84 -4.56
CA TYR A 274 -0.82 -18.86 -5.34
C TYR A 274 -0.35 -19.44 -6.68
N ASP A 275 0.27 -20.61 -6.67
CA ASP A 275 0.83 -21.25 -7.87
C ASP A 275 -0.27 -21.61 -8.88
N SER A 276 -1.45 -22.06 -8.43
CA SER A 276 -2.59 -22.36 -9.33
C SER A 276 -3.08 -21.12 -10.07
N LEU A 277 -2.98 -19.97 -9.43
CA LEU A 277 -3.38 -18.69 -9.99
C LEU A 277 -2.26 -18.07 -10.85
N ALA A 278 -1.01 -18.25 -10.45
CA ALA A 278 0.17 -17.86 -11.21
C ALA A 278 0.33 -18.67 -12.51
N ALA A 279 0.05 -19.99 -12.48
CA ALA A 279 0.13 -20.85 -13.66
C ALA A 279 -0.84 -20.43 -14.79
N LYS A 280 -2.00 -19.88 -14.45
CA LYS A 280 -2.94 -19.31 -15.41
C LYS A 280 -2.44 -18.04 -16.07
N ARG A 281 -1.50 -17.34 -15.43
CA ARG A 281 -0.96 -16.03 -15.83
C ARG A 281 0.43 -16.14 -16.42
N GLY A 282 1.22 -17.12 -16.02
CA GLY A 282 2.64 -17.24 -16.33
C GLY A 282 2.99 -17.34 -17.82
N ASN A 283 1.99 -17.65 -18.66
CA ASN A 283 2.15 -17.69 -20.12
C ASN A 283 1.67 -16.42 -20.85
N ASP A 284 1.15 -15.42 -20.12
CA ASP A 284 0.72 -14.16 -20.73
C ASP A 284 1.81 -13.08 -20.53
N PRO A 285 2.49 -12.63 -21.61
CA PRO A 285 3.54 -11.61 -21.54
C PRO A 285 3.08 -10.32 -20.86
N ILE A 286 1.79 -9.99 -20.93
CA ILE A 286 1.19 -8.80 -20.35
C ILE A 286 1.23 -8.87 -18.82
N TYR A 287 0.98 -10.04 -18.23
CA TYR A 287 1.08 -10.20 -16.76
C TYR A 287 2.52 -10.07 -16.26
N ARG A 288 3.50 -10.59 -17.03
CA ARG A 288 4.91 -10.36 -16.71
C ARG A 288 5.24 -8.87 -16.72
N GLN A 289 4.76 -8.13 -17.72
CA GLN A 289 4.92 -6.69 -17.83
C GLN A 289 4.30 -5.94 -16.64
N ILE A 290 3.06 -6.29 -16.27
CA ILE A 290 2.36 -5.72 -15.10
C ILE A 290 3.15 -6.00 -13.82
N HIS A 291 3.70 -7.20 -13.67
CA HIS A 291 4.51 -7.59 -12.52
C HIS A 291 5.80 -6.76 -12.44
N LEU A 292 6.54 -6.65 -13.52
CA LEU A 292 7.74 -5.81 -13.61
C LEU A 292 7.44 -4.34 -13.27
N TRP A 293 6.34 -3.79 -13.76
CA TRP A 293 5.91 -2.45 -13.44
C TRP A 293 5.51 -2.29 -11.97
N ALA A 294 4.81 -3.28 -11.42
CA ALA A 294 4.44 -3.27 -10.01
C ALA A 294 5.66 -3.26 -9.09
N HIS A 295 6.79 -3.84 -9.52
CA HIS A 295 8.04 -3.79 -8.75
C HIS A 295 8.85 -2.52 -9.03
N SER A 296 8.87 -2.01 -10.24
CA SER A 296 9.65 -0.82 -10.59
C SER A 296 9.20 0.44 -9.84
N TYR A 297 7.92 0.57 -9.47
CA TYR A 297 7.45 1.72 -8.66
C TYR A 297 7.99 1.73 -7.23
N LYS A 298 8.49 0.59 -6.72
CA LYS A 298 9.11 0.53 -5.39
C LYS A 298 10.51 1.13 -5.38
N LEU A 299 11.11 1.38 -6.55
CA LEU A 299 12.44 1.96 -6.63
C LEU A 299 12.41 3.44 -6.25
N SER A 300 13.31 3.84 -5.35
CA SER A 300 13.46 5.26 -5.00
C SER A 300 13.94 6.07 -6.20
N MET A 301 13.28 7.18 -6.45
CA MET A 301 13.66 8.17 -7.45
C MET A 301 14.38 9.38 -6.86
N ASN A 302 14.71 9.34 -5.59
CA ASN A 302 15.40 10.42 -4.88
C ASN A 302 16.68 10.89 -5.60
N HIS A 303 17.42 9.95 -6.17
CA HIS A 303 18.67 10.22 -6.88
C HIS A 303 18.51 11.19 -8.08
N LEU A 304 17.32 11.22 -8.72
CA LEU A 304 17.03 12.15 -9.82
C LEU A 304 17.04 13.62 -9.36
N PHE A 305 16.86 13.86 -8.08
CA PHE A 305 16.77 15.17 -7.47
C PHE A 305 17.95 15.49 -6.55
N GLY A 306 18.96 14.61 -6.50
CA GLY A 306 20.10 14.76 -5.60
C GLY A 306 19.73 14.64 -4.12
N ILE A 307 18.63 13.96 -3.79
CA ILE A 307 18.18 13.69 -2.43
C ILE A 307 18.75 12.33 -2.00
N PRO A 308 19.47 12.24 -0.86
CA PRO A 308 19.93 10.96 -0.32
C PRO A 308 18.72 10.08 0.11
N ASP A 309 18.89 8.78 -0.05
CA ASP A 309 17.89 7.79 0.39
C ASP A 309 17.83 7.64 1.90
#